data_6afa67a42adc152bb0c4d36ea607686f
#
_entry.id   6afa67a42adc152bb0c4d36ea607686f
#
_cell.length_a   1.000
_cell.length_b   1.000
_cell.length_c   1.000
_cell.angle_alpha   90.00
_cell.angle_beta   90.00
_cell.angle_gamma   90.00
#
_symmetry.space_group_name_H-M   'P 1'
#
loop_
_entity.id
_entity.type
_entity.pdbx_description
1 polymer ?
#
loop_
_entity_poly.entity_id
_entity_poly.type
_entity_poly.pdbx_seq_one_letter_code
_entity_poly.pdbx_strand_id
1 'polypeptide(L)'
;MTDIIKLTAAETAAKIASGELTAVEVTETHLARIEAVDEKVHAFLHVDREGALAQARAVDEKRAKGEKLGPLAGVPLALKDIFTTEGVPTTVGSKILEGWIPPYDATVTQRLKAADVVILGKTNMDEFAMGSSTENSAYGPTGNPWDLTKIPGGSGGGSSAALASFQAPLDFGVLPHLRRHLAPHPEAAMTPCSPPDTLAPCPARAGKDRTPCSD
;
A
#
# COMPACT_ATOMS: atom_id res chain seq x y z
N MET A 1 -10.00 2.15 20.61
CA MET A 1 -9.10 1.55 19.58
C MET A 1 -9.71 1.56 18.17
N THR A 2 -11.02 1.37 17.99
CA THR A 2 -11.67 1.25 16.66
C THR A 2 -11.67 2.54 15.84
N ASP A 3 -11.52 3.70 16.44
CA ASP A 3 -11.63 4.97 15.73
C ASP A 3 -10.32 5.42 15.06
N ILE A 4 -9.16 5.06 15.60
CA ILE A 4 -7.85 5.42 15.04
C ILE A 4 -7.65 4.84 13.63
N ILE A 5 -7.98 3.56 13.43
CA ILE A 5 -7.80 2.91 12.12
C ILE A 5 -8.69 3.46 11.00
N LYS A 6 -9.70 4.25 11.35
CA LYS A 6 -10.62 4.87 10.38
C LYS A 6 -10.24 6.30 10.01
N LEU A 7 -9.24 6.87 10.69
CA LEU A 7 -8.74 8.20 10.35
C LEU A 7 -8.10 8.19 8.97
N THR A 8 -8.32 9.24 8.22
CA THR A 8 -7.57 9.49 6.98
C THR A 8 -6.11 9.81 7.29
N ALA A 9 -5.23 9.66 6.31
CA ALA A 9 -3.82 10.03 6.46
C ALA A 9 -3.64 11.49 6.90
N ALA A 10 -4.48 12.40 6.38
CA ALA A 10 -4.44 13.82 6.73
C ALA A 10 -4.87 14.08 8.19
N GLU A 11 -5.95 13.43 8.64
CA GLU A 11 -6.41 13.52 10.03
C GLU A 11 -5.39 12.93 10.99
N THR A 12 -4.79 11.78 10.63
CA THR A 12 -3.74 11.13 11.40
C THR A 12 -2.54 12.06 11.57
N ALA A 13 -2.04 12.64 10.47
CA ALA A 13 -0.92 13.59 10.52
C ALA A 13 -1.24 14.83 11.39
N ALA A 14 -2.45 15.39 11.26
CA ALA A 14 -2.88 16.54 12.04
C ALA A 14 -2.94 16.23 13.54
N LYS A 15 -3.49 15.06 13.92
CA LYS A 15 -3.60 14.65 15.32
C LYS A 15 -2.24 14.34 15.95
N ILE A 16 -1.30 13.77 15.18
CA ILE A 16 0.07 13.55 15.64
C ILE A 16 0.79 14.90 15.80
N ALA A 17 0.67 15.79 14.84
CA ALA A 17 1.29 17.12 14.92
C ALA A 17 0.78 17.94 16.11
N SER A 18 -0.52 17.87 16.41
CA SER A 18 -1.12 18.56 17.58
C SER A 18 -0.78 17.90 18.91
N GLY A 19 -0.31 16.65 18.92
CA GLY A 19 -0.07 15.87 20.15
C GLY A 19 -1.32 15.22 20.73
N GLU A 20 -2.44 15.20 20.01
CA GLU A 20 -3.65 14.46 20.38
C GLU A 20 -3.42 12.95 20.33
N LEU A 21 -2.60 12.49 19.36
CA LEU A 21 -2.14 11.11 19.24
C LEU A 21 -0.61 11.07 19.19
N THR A 22 -0.02 9.95 19.58
CA THR A 22 1.39 9.68 19.31
C THR A 22 1.55 8.84 18.05
N ALA A 23 2.67 9.00 17.35
CA ALA A 23 2.98 8.15 16.20
C ALA A 23 3.10 6.68 16.61
N VAL A 24 3.62 6.41 17.80
CA VAL A 24 3.71 5.05 18.36
C VAL A 24 2.33 4.43 18.55
N GLU A 25 1.39 5.13 19.19
CA GLU A 25 0.01 4.64 19.41
C GLU A 25 -0.70 4.31 18.10
N VAL A 26 -0.58 5.20 17.12
CA VAL A 26 -1.17 4.99 15.78
C VAL A 26 -0.55 3.78 15.10
N THR A 27 0.78 3.65 15.15
CA THR A 27 1.52 2.54 14.55
C THR A 27 1.15 1.21 15.20
N GLU A 28 1.12 1.13 16.52
CA GLU A 28 0.71 -0.07 17.26
C GLU A 28 -0.71 -0.50 16.92
N THR A 29 -1.63 0.46 16.79
CA THR A 29 -3.02 0.18 16.43
C THR A 29 -3.14 -0.44 15.04
N HIS A 30 -2.39 0.05 14.05
CA HIS A 30 -2.37 -0.53 12.71
C HIS A 30 -1.65 -1.88 12.66
N LEU A 31 -0.55 -2.05 13.39
CA LEU A 31 0.12 -3.36 13.51
C LEU A 31 -0.80 -4.42 14.13
N ALA A 32 -1.54 -4.07 15.18
CA ALA A 32 -2.55 -4.96 15.75
C ALA A 32 -3.68 -5.29 14.77
N ARG A 33 -4.06 -4.33 13.92
CA ARG A 33 -5.04 -4.59 12.85
C ARG A 33 -4.50 -5.57 11.80
N ILE A 34 -3.23 -5.43 11.39
CA ILE A 34 -2.57 -6.38 10.48
C ILE A 34 -2.61 -7.78 11.08
N GLU A 35 -2.16 -7.95 12.33
CA GLU A 35 -2.18 -9.25 13.03
C GLU A 35 -3.59 -9.88 13.06
N ALA A 36 -4.63 -9.07 13.23
CA ALA A 36 -6.00 -9.56 13.33
C ALA A 36 -6.60 -10.03 11.99
N VAL A 37 -6.14 -9.53 10.85
CA VAL A 37 -6.85 -9.74 9.58
C VAL A 37 -5.97 -10.27 8.43
N ASP A 38 -4.66 -10.08 8.49
CA ASP A 38 -3.81 -10.32 7.31
C ASP A 38 -3.58 -11.80 7.01
N GLU A 39 -3.76 -12.69 7.97
CA GLU A 39 -3.78 -14.13 7.73
C GLU A 39 -4.81 -14.53 6.64
N LYS A 40 -5.94 -13.79 6.56
CA LYS A 40 -7.01 -14.04 5.59
C LYS A 40 -6.87 -13.20 4.33
N VAL A 41 -6.34 -11.99 4.46
CA VAL A 41 -6.25 -11.01 3.37
C VAL A 41 -4.97 -11.21 2.57
N HIS A 42 -3.87 -11.54 3.24
CA HIS A 42 -2.53 -11.69 2.65
C HIS A 42 -2.10 -10.43 1.86
N ALA A 43 -2.31 -9.28 2.48
CA ALA A 43 -1.91 -8.00 1.91
C ALA A 43 -0.42 -7.74 2.03
N PHE A 44 0.25 -8.25 3.09
CA PHE A 44 1.66 -8.07 3.34
C PHE A 44 2.48 -9.32 3.02
N LEU A 45 3.65 -9.12 2.40
CA LEU A 45 4.70 -10.14 2.28
C LEU A 45 5.69 -10.07 3.45
N HIS A 46 5.87 -8.88 4.00
CA HIS A 46 6.73 -8.64 5.16
C HIS A 46 6.17 -7.48 6.00
N VAL A 47 6.05 -7.68 7.30
CA VAL A 47 5.68 -6.65 8.27
C VAL A 47 6.92 -6.33 9.10
N ASP A 48 7.39 -5.08 9.02
CA ASP A 48 8.56 -4.60 9.76
C ASP A 48 8.13 -3.92 11.07
N ARG A 49 7.65 -4.72 12.02
CA ARG A 49 7.14 -4.22 13.31
C ARG A 49 8.18 -3.38 14.06
N GLU A 50 9.41 -3.88 14.16
CA GLU A 50 10.46 -3.21 14.93
C GLU A 50 10.90 -1.91 14.27
N GLY A 51 11.13 -1.93 12.96
CA GLY A 51 11.49 -0.74 12.18
C GLY A 51 10.37 0.29 12.17
N ALA A 52 9.10 -0.12 12.03
CA ALA A 52 7.96 0.78 12.09
C ALA A 52 7.86 1.49 13.46
N LEU A 53 8.00 0.74 14.56
CA LEU A 53 7.97 1.33 15.90
C LEU A 53 9.19 2.23 16.17
N ALA A 54 10.36 1.91 15.62
CA ALA A 54 11.54 2.77 15.71
C ALA A 54 11.32 4.10 14.97
N GLN A 55 10.76 4.05 13.75
CA GLN A 55 10.39 5.24 12.98
C GLN A 55 9.34 6.08 13.72
N ALA A 56 8.32 5.45 14.29
CA ALA A 56 7.27 6.13 15.05
C ALA A 56 7.84 6.87 16.28
N ARG A 57 8.70 6.20 17.06
CA ARG A 57 9.40 6.82 18.19
C ARG A 57 10.23 8.02 17.77
N ALA A 58 10.95 7.93 16.64
CA ALA A 58 11.75 9.03 16.14
C ALA A 58 10.89 10.26 15.79
N VAL A 59 9.69 10.06 15.24
CA VAL A 59 8.73 11.15 14.97
C VAL A 59 8.25 11.79 16.27
N ASP A 60 7.87 10.99 17.26
CA ASP A 60 7.42 11.51 18.57
C ASP A 60 8.53 12.28 19.29
N GLU A 61 9.79 11.83 19.20
CA GLU A 61 10.95 12.55 19.73
C GLU A 61 11.19 13.89 19.00
N LYS A 62 11.13 13.92 17.67
CA LYS A 62 11.21 15.16 16.90
C LYS A 62 10.15 16.16 17.34
N ARG A 63 8.90 15.69 17.49
CA ARG A 63 7.81 16.55 17.95
C ARG A 63 8.09 17.09 19.36
N ALA A 64 8.52 16.25 20.30
CA ALA A 64 8.80 16.66 21.68
C ALA A 64 9.92 17.70 21.76
N LYS A 65 10.88 17.66 20.83
CA LYS A 65 11.97 18.65 20.72
C LYS A 65 11.54 19.94 19.99
N GLY A 66 10.31 20.02 19.48
CA GLY A 66 9.84 21.16 18.67
C GLY A 66 10.50 21.25 17.28
N GLU A 67 11.07 20.16 16.79
CA GLU A 67 11.66 20.10 15.46
C GLU A 67 10.58 20.11 14.38
N LYS A 68 10.95 20.59 13.18
CA LYS A 68 10.01 20.62 12.06
C LYS A 68 9.68 19.20 11.61
N LEU A 69 8.41 18.86 11.66
CA LEU A 69 7.87 17.60 11.15
C LEU A 69 7.61 17.67 9.64
N GLY A 70 7.74 16.53 8.97
CA GLY A 70 7.28 16.34 7.60
C GLY A 70 5.76 16.40 7.48
N PRO A 71 5.21 16.56 6.27
CA PRO A 71 3.77 16.73 6.05
C PRO A 71 2.94 15.46 6.35
N LEU A 72 3.57 14.31 6.44
CA LEU A 72 2.95 13.02 6.73
C LEU A 72 3.58 12.36 7.97
N ALA A 73 4.10 13.17 8.88
CA ALA A 73 4.84 12.68 10.03
C ALA A 73 4.00 11.71 10.88
N GLY A 74 4.55 10.53 11.08
CA GLY A 74 3.94 9.47 11.90
C GLY A 74 2.79 8.72 11.22
N VAL A 75 2.42 9.06 9.98
CA VAL A 75 1.36 8.35 9.26
C VAL A 75 1.85 6.95 8.85
N PRO A 76 1.16 5.87 9.26
CA PRO A 76 1.50 4.53 8.83
C PRO A 76 1.25 4.33 7.32
N LEU A 77 2.19 3.66 6.66
CA LEU A 77 2.16 3.43 5.22
C LEU A 77 2.43 1.97 4.88
N ALA A 78 1.61 1.42 3.98
CA ALA A 78 1.82 0.14 3.33
C ALA A 78 2.61 0.36 2.02
N LEU A 79 3.85 -0.15 1.92
CA LEU A 79 4.73 0.08 0.79
C LEU A 79 4.74 -1.13 -0.15
N LYS A 80 4.40 -0.95 -1.43
CA LYS A 80 4.45 -2.03 -2.41
C LYS A 80 5.86 -2.63 -2.51
N ASP A 81 5.94 -3.96 -2.59
CA ASP A 81 7.20 -4.70 -2.54
C ASP A 81 8.10 -4.55 -3.79
N ILE A 82 7.73 -3.66 -4.71
CA ILE A 82 8.60 -3.26 -5.82
C ILE A 82 9.64 -2.21 -5.41
N PHE A 83 9.39 -1.47 -4.31
CA PHE A 83 10.30 -0.41 -3.88
C PHE A 83 11.35 -0.96 -2.91
N THR A 84 12.61 -0.89 -3.32
CA THR A 84 13.73 -1.27 -2.46
C THR A 84 13.73 -0.43 -1.19
N THR A 85 13.92 -1.10 -0.06
CA THR A 85 13.97 -0.48 1.26
C THR A 85 15.21 -1.02 1.97
N GLU A 86 16.16 -0.15 2.27
CA GLU A 86 17.42 -0.53 2.92
C GLU A 86 17.15 -1.29 4.21
N GLY A 87 17.78 -2.46 4.35
CA GLY A 87 17.66 -3.31 5.53
C GLY A 87 16.37 -4.10 5.64
N VAL A 88 15.41 -3.94 4.70
CA VAL A 88 14.11 -4.63 4.72
C VAL A 88 13.99 -5.58 3.52
N PRO A 89 13.58 -6.84 3.69
CA PRO A 89 13.41 -7.78 2.60
C PRO A 89 12.56 -7.18 1.47
N THR A 90 13.03 -7.33 0.22
CA THR A 90 12.33 -6.85 -0.97
C THR A 90 12.38 -7.93 -2.03
N THR A 91 11.24 -8.55 -2.35
CA THR A 91 11.17 -9.73 -3.20
C THR A 91 10.55 -9.47 -4.57
N VAL A 92 9.85 -8.33 -4.73
CA VAL A 92 9.08 -8.01 -5.95
C VAL A 92 8.03 -9.08 -6.27
N GLY A 93 7.51 -9.76 -5.23
CA GLY A 93 6.57 -10.87 -5.36
C GLY A 93 7.17 -12.13 -5.98
N SER A 94 8.52 -12.26 -6.02
CA SER A 94 9.25 -13.34 -6.70
C SER A 94 10.17 -14.12 -5.75
N LYS A 95 10.21 -15.42 -5.94
CA LYS A 95 11.19 -16.29 -5.24
C LYS A 95 12.64 -16.12 -5.76
N ILE A 96 12.84 -15.47 -6.91
CA ILE A 96 14.17 -15.15 -7.41
C ILE A 96 14.92 -14.21 -6.45
N LEU A 97 14.20 -13.32 -5.77
CA LEU A 97 14.75 -12.37 -4.80
C LEU A 97 14.46 -12.78 -3.34
N GLU A 98 14.07 -14.02 -3.11
CA GLU A 98 13.82 -14.50 -1.75
C GLU A 98 15.09 -14.37 -0.88
N GLY A 99 14.93 -13.73 0.29
CA GLY A 99 16.04 -13.46 1.20
C GLY A 99 16.95 -12.28 0.82
N TRP A 100 16.66 -11.60 -0.29
CA TRP A 100 17.43 -10.40 -0.64
C TRP A 100 17.04 -9.22 0.24
N ILE A 101 18.04 -8.63 0.88
CA ILE A 101 17.92 -7.40 1.68
C ILE A 101 18.67 -6.30 0.95
N PRO A 102 17.98 -5.28 0.41
CA PRO A 102 18.62 -4.18 -0.32
C PRO A 102 19.60 -3.40 0.57
N PRO A 103 20.79 -3.05 0.06
CA PRO A 103 21.72 -2.16 0.75
C PRO A 103 21.47 -0.68 0.46
N TYR A 104 20.31 -0.33 -0.12
CA TYR A 104 19.92 1.05 -0.46
C TYR A 104 18.40 1.19 -0.56
N ASP A 105 17.93 2.42 -0.36
CA ASP A 105 16.54 2.81 -0.59
C ASP A 105 16.30 3.25 -2.03
N ALA A 106 15.16 2.90 -2.60
CA ALA A 106 14.65 3.55 -3.81
C ALA A 106 14.43 5.05 -3.54
N THR A 107 14.51 5.88 -4.58
CA THR A 107 14.25 7.33 -4.46
C THR A 107 12.89 7.63 -3.82
N VAL A 108 11.86 6.82 -4.12
CA VAL A 108 10.54 6.93 -3.49
C VAL A 108 10.64 6.67 -1.99
N THR A 109 11.30 5.58 -1.58
CA THR A 109 11.49 5.22 -0.18
C THR A 109 12.21 6.32 0.59
N GLN A 110 13.26 6.90 0.00
CA GLN A 110 13.99 8.04 0.58
C GLN A 110 13.07 9.25 0.80
N ARG A 111 12.22 9.58 -0.18
CA ARG A 111 11.28 10.70 -0.09
C ARG A 111 10.18 10.47 0.95
N LEU A 112 9.70 9.24 1.09
CA LEU A 112 8.73 8.86 2.11
C LEU A 112 9.34 8.98 3.52
N LYS A 113 10.56 8.46 3.71
CA LYS A 113 11.31 8.62 4.97
C LYS A 113 11.57 10.11 5.30
N ALA A 114 11.92 10.92 4.29
CA ALA A 114 12.12 12.37 4.46
C ALA A 114 10.82 13.13 4.79
N ALA A 115 9.65 12.57 4.48
CA ALA A 115 8.35 13.10 4.88
C ALA A 115 7.91 12.62 6.28
N ASP A 116 8.77 11.91 7.00
CA ASP A 116 8.54 11.32 8.33
C ASP A 116 7.39 10.30 8.37
N VAL A 117 7.14 9.62 7.25
CA VAL A 117 6.15 8.53 7.15
C VAL A 117 6.67 7.30 7.89
N VAL A 118 5.78 6.53 8.51
CA VAL A 118 6.11 5.25 9.15
C VAL A 118 5.80 4.10 8.20
N ILE A 119 6.80 3.42 7.68
CA ILE A 119 6.62 2.27 6.79
C ILE A 119 6.34 1.02 7.62
N LEU A 120 5.13 0.46 7.49
CA LEU A 120 4.70 -0.74 8.23
C LEU A 120 5.31 -2.02 7.69
N GLY A 121 5.62 -2.06 6.40
CA GLY A 121 6.12 -3.25 5.73
C GLY A 121 5.91 -3.21 4.22
N LYS A 122 6.07 -4.39 3.60
CA LYS A 122 6.07 -4.59 2.15
C LYS A 122 4.83 -5.36 1.72
N THR A 123 4.04 -4.76 0.82
CA THR A 123 2.76 -5.36 0.39
C THR A 123 2.92 -6.27 -0.83
N ASN A 124 2.05 -7.28 -0.89
CA ASN A 124 2.01 -8.27 -1.93
C ASN A 124 1.69 -7.66 -3.31
N MET A 125 2.18 -8.31 -4.35
CA MET A 125 2.05 -7.84 -5.72
C MET A 125 2.19 -9.00 -6.71
N ASP A 126 1.70 -8.81 -7.94
CA ASP A 126 2.05 -9.73 -9.03
C ASP A 126 3.57 -9.72 -9.25
N GLU A 127 4.14 -10.89 -9.53
CA GLU A 127 5.58 -11.08 -9.73
C GLU A 127 6.13 -10.10 -10.76
N PHE A 128 7.19 -9.36 -10.40
CA PHE A 128 7.81 -8.29 -11.20
C PHE A 128 6.85 -7.22 -11.71
N ALA A 129 5.71 -7.01 -11.04
CA ALA A 129 4.62 -6.11 -11.43
C ALA A 129 3.98 -6.47 -12.80
N MET A 130 4.14 -7.70 -13.25
CA MET A 130 3.58 -8.21 -14.49
C MET A 130 2.29 -8.99 -14.23
N GLY A 131 1.21 -8.25 -13.97
CA GLY A 131 -0.11 -8.81 -13.71
C GLY A 131 -1.13 -7.73 -13.37
N SER A 132 -2.38 -8.13 -13.20
CA SER A 132 -3.51 -7.24 -12.93
C SER A 132 -4.46 -7.76 -11.84
N SER A 133 -4.08 -8.84 -11.12
CA SER A 133 -4.96 -9.51 -10.17
C SER A 133 -4.33 -9.76 -8.80
N THR A 134 -2.99 -9.72 -8.70
CA THR A 134 -2.20 -10.15 -7.53
C THR A 134 -2.36 -11.65 -7.24
N GLU A 135 -2.73 -12.44 -8.25
CA GLU A 135 -2.73 -13.90 -8.21
C GLU A 135 -1.38 -14.50 -8.61
N ASN A 136 -0.56 -13.73 -9.36
CA ASN A 136 0.73 -14.18 -9.87
C ASN A 136 1.89 -13.95 -8.89
N SER A 137 1.61 -13.66 -7.63
CA SER A 137 2.65 -13.60 -6.60
C SER A 137 3.21 -15.00 -6.34
N ALA A 138 4.53 -15.13 -6.27
CA ALA A 138 5.19 -16.39 -5.90
C ALA A 138 4.96 -16.79 -4.43
N TYR A 139 4.37 -15.88 -3.64
CA TYR A 139 4.02 -16.09 -2.22
C TYR A 139 2.53 -16.39 -2.01
N GLY A 140 1.76 -16.48 -3.08
CA GLY A 140 0.33 -16.72 -3.04
C GLY A 140 -0.50 -15.45 -3.27
N PRO A 141 -1.80 -15.61 -3.58
CA PRO A 141 -2.68 -14.50 -3.92
C PRO A 141 -3.04 -13.63 -2.71
N THR A 142 -3.37 -12.36 -2.99
CA THR A 142 -4.03 -11.49 -2.03
C THR A 142 -5.54 -11.62 -2.20
N GLY A 143 -6.26 -11.78 -1.09
CA GLY A 143 -7.73 -11.79 -1.06
C GLY A 143 -8.29 -10.38 -1.06
N ASN A 144 -9.47 -10.22 -1.67
CA ASN A 144 -10.23 -9.00 -1.58
C ASN A 144 -10.92 -8.92 -0.19
N PRO A 145 -10.69 -7.88 0.63
CA PRO A 145 -11.24 -7.83 1.99
C PRO A 145 -12.77 -7.78 2.07
N TRP A 146 -13.45 -7.37 0.99
CA TRP A 146 -14.91 -7.31 0.92
C TRP A 146 -15.54 -8.65 0.55
N ASP A 147 -14.82 -9.47 -0.22
CA ASP A 147 -15.20 -10.81 -0.63
C ASP A 147 -13.93 -11.60 -0.95
N LEU A 148 -13.51 -12.44 -0.01
CA LEU A 148 -12.27 -13.21 -0.13
C LEU A 148 -12.25 -14.20 -1.32
N THR A 149 -13.39 -14.39 -2.00
CA THR A 149 -13.46 -15.17 -3.25
C THR A 149 -13.12 -14.35 -4.49
N LYS A 150 -12.87 -13.05 -4.34
CA LYS A 150 -12.56 -12.11 -5.41
C LYS A 150 -11.13 -11.61 -5.31
N ILE A 151 -10.62 -11.10 -6.42
CA ILE A 151 -9.31 -10.46 -6.49
C ILE A 151 -9.39 -8.99 -6.08
N PRO A 152 -8.32 -8.41 -5.52
CA PRO A 152 -8.25 -6.98 -5.20
C PRO A 152 -7.80 -6.10 -6.37
N GLY A 153 -7.55 -6.71 -7.54
CA GLY A 153 -6.84 -6.06 -8.64
C GLY A 153 -5.32 -6.21 -8.51
N GLY A 154 -4.56 -5.64 -9.43
CA GLY A 154 -3.09 -5.76 -9.48
C GLY A 154 -2.47 -4.71 -10.42
N SER A 155 -1.17 -4.70 -10.47
CA SER A 155 -0.16 -5.54 -9.82
C SER A 155 0.07 -5.26 -8.31
N GLY A 156 -0.49 -4.23 -7.73
CA GLY A 156 -0.33 -3.85 -6.31
C GLY A 156 -1.59 -4.13 -5.47
N GLY A 157 -2.21 -5.31 -5.64
CA GLY A 157 -3.42 -5.68 -4.91
C GLY A 157 -3.25 -5.75 -3.40
N GLY A 158 -2.06 -6.10 -2.92
CA GLY A 158 -1.74 -6.05 -1.49
C GLY A 158 -1.91 -4.64 -0.91
N SER A 159 -1.42 -3.60 -1.61
CA SER A 159 -1.60 -2.21 -1.20
C SER A 159 -3.08 -1.83 -1.12
N SER A 160 -3.85 -2.16 -2.17
CA SER A 160 -5.29 -1.87 -2.19
C SER A 160 -6.05 -2.63 -1.08
N ALA A 161 -5.69 -3.89 -0.84
CA ALA A 161 -6.29 -4.70 0.20
C ALA A 161 -5.93 -4.21 1.61
N ALA A 162 -4.70 -3.75 1.83
CA ALA A 162 -4.28 -3.15 3.10
C ALA A 162 -5.11 -1.91 3.45
N LEU A 163 -5.36 -1.02 2.49
CA LEU A 163 -6.25 0.13 2.69
C LEU A 163 -7.68 -0.30 2.96
N ALA A 164 -8.24 -1.17 2.11
CA ALA A 164 -9.64 -1.60 2.21
C ALA A 164 -9.96 -2.34 3.52
N SER A 165 -8.96 -2.97 4.13
CA SER A 165 -9.09 -3.67 5.41
C SER A 165 -8.65 -2.85 6.62
N PHE A 166 -8.35 -1.56 6.44
CA PHE A 166 -7.87 -0.65 7.50
C PHE A 166 -6.55 -1.06 8.16
N GLN A 167 -5.71 -1.77 7.45
CA GLN A 167 -4.37 -2.14 7.90
C GLN A 167 -3.40 -0.97 7.84
N ALA A 168 -3.64 -0.02 6.94
CA ALA A 168 -2.91 1.24 6.85
C ALA A 168 -3.84 2.35 6.34
N PRO A 169 -3.65 3.62 6.73
CA PRO A 169 -4.41 4.76 6.21
C PRO A 169 -3.84 5.30 4.89
N LEU A 170 -2.65 4.84 4.51
CA LEU A 170 -1.92 5.27 3.32
C LEU A 170 -1.20 4.10 2.70
N ASP A 171 -1.15 4.06 1.36
CA ASP A 171 -0.30 3.14 0.63
C ASP A 171 0.58 3.89 -0.39
N PHE A 172 1.64 3.22 -0.81
CA PHE A 172 2.36 3.61 -2.00
C PHE A 172 2.54 2.38 -2.91
N GLY A 173 1.63 2.27 -3.87
CA GLY A 173 1.63 1.26 -4.92
C GLY A 173 1.53 1.93 -6.30
N VAL A 174 2.09 1.32 -7.32
CA VAL A 174 1.96 1.84 -8.68
C VAL A 174 0.63 1.38 -9.25
N LEU A 175 -0.43 2.18 -9.08
CA LEU A 175 -1.72 1.97 -9.73
C LEU A 175 -2.17 3.28 -10.39
N PRO A 176 -2.49 3.26 -11.70
CA PRO A 176 -2.96 4.45 -12.42
C PRO A 176 -4.30 5.01 -11.91
N HIS A 177 -5.02 4.27 -11.08
CA HIS A 177 -6.38 4.61 -10.64
C HIS A 177 -6.48 5.19 -9.23
N LEU A 178 -5.38 5.44 -8.55
CA LEU A 178 -5.32 5.88 -7.15
C LEU A 178 -5.82 7.29 -6.86
N ARG A 179 -6.37 8.00 -7.82
CA ARG A 179 -6.97 9.34 -7.58
C ARG A 179 -8.23 9.33 -6.73
N ARG A 180 -8.77 8.16 -6.33
CA ARG A 180 -10.05 8.07 -5.60
C ARG A 180 -9.96 7.48 -4.19
N HIS A 181 -8.80 7.07 -3.72
CA HIS A 181 -8.69 6.27 -2.49
C HIS A 181 -8.16 7.04 -1.27
N LEU A 182 -8.39 8.33 -1.19
CA LEU A 182 -8.21 9.09 0.07
C LEU A 182 -9.39 8.96 1.03
N ALA A 183 -10.40 8.17 0.67
CA ALA A 183 -11.50 7.80 1.57
C ALA A 183 -11.81 6.30 1.38
N PRO A 184 -12.08 5.56 2.47
CA PRO A 184 -12.51 4.16 2.38
C PRO A 184 -13.93 4.10 1.82
N HIS A 185 -14.09 4.12 0.48
CA HIS A 185 -15.38 3.88 -0.15
C HIS A 185 -15.41 2.43 -0.62
N PRO A 186 -16.36 1.60 -0.13
CA PRO A 186 -16.42 0.17 -0.45
C PRO A 186 -16.50 -0.16 -1.95
N GLU A 187 -16.99 0.76 -2.77
CA GLU A 187 -17.17 0.53 -4.21
C GLU A 187 -15.92 0.79 -5.06
N ALA A 188 -14.88 1.42 -4.51
CA ALA A 188 -13.75 1.90 -5.30
C ALA A 188 -12.57 0.91 -5.37
N ALA A 189 -12.54 -0.09 -4.52
CA ALA A 189 -11.43 -1.04 -4.40
C ALA A 189 -11.55 -2.26 -5.32
N MET A 190 -12.62 -2.34 -6.15
CA MET A 190 -13.00 -3.62 -6.73
C MET A 190 -13.46 -3.50 -8.17
N THR A 191 -12.60 -3.90 -9.09
CA THR A 191 -13.07 -4.30 -10.43
C THR A 191 -13.42 -5.79 -10.36
N PRO A 192 -14.68 -6.20 -10.52
CA PRO A 192 -14.98 -7.61 -10.69
C PRO A 192 -14.26 -8.10 -11.95
N CYS A 193 -13.42 -9.12 -11.83
CA CYS A 193 -12.96 -9.84 -12.99
C CYS A 193 -14.16 -10.63 -13.51
N SER A 194 -14.66 -10.29 -14.69
CA SER A 194 -15.66 -11.14 -15.38
C SER A 194 -15.03 -12.50 -15.63
N PRO A 195 -15.75 -13.60 -15.41
CA PRO A 195 -15.25 -14.93 -15.75
C PRO A 195 -14.91 -14.98 -17.25
N PRO A 196 -13.95 -15.82 -17.67
CA PRO A 196 -13.41 -15.85 -19.04
C PRO A 196 -14.40 -16.25 -20.13
N ASP A 197 -15.62 -16.64 -19.78
CA ASP A 197 -16.60 -17.18 -20.73
C ASP A 197 -17.49 -16.14 -21.43
N THR A 198 -17.30 -14.85 -21.18
CA THR A 198 -18.01 -13.80 -21.91
C THR A 198 -17.01 -12.75 -22.45
N LEU A 199 -16.27 -13.14 -23.47
CA LEU A 199 -15.64 -12.17 -24.36
C LEU A 199 -16.75 -11.52 -25.20
N ALA A 200 -17.44 -10.53 -24.64
CA ALA A 200 -18.14 -9.57 -25.48
C ALA A 200 -17.08 -8.78 -26.25
N PRO A 201 -17.17 -8.65 -27.58
CA PRO A 201 -16.23 -7.88 -28.35
C PRO A 201 -16.26 -6.44 -27.84
N CYS A 202 -15.08 -5.89 -27.56
CA CYS A 202 -14.89 -4.49 -27.25
C CYS A 202 -15.62 -3.66 -28.33
N PRO A 203 -16.56 -2.75 -27.98
CA PRO A 203 -17.24 -1.95 -28.98
C PRO A 203 -16.17 -1.15 -29.73
N ALA A 204 -16.07 -1.41 -31.03
CA ALA A 204 -15.20 -0.66 -31.91
C ALA A 204 -15.51 0.83 -31.78
N ARG A 205 -14.52 1.63 -31.38
CA ARG A 205 -14.64 3.08 -31.42
C ARG A 205 -15.05 3.46 -32.83
N ALA A 206 -16.29 3.91 -32.99
CA ALA A 206 -16.78 4.53 -34.21
C ALA A 206 -15.85 5.67 -34.58
N GLY A 207 -15.49 5.70 -35.86
CA GLY A 207 -14.41 6.44 -36.42
C GLY A 207 -14.38 7.94 -36.17
N LYS A 208 -13.17 8.46 -36.25
CA LYS A 208 -12.90 9.75 -36.90
C LYS A 208 -11.54 9.66 -37.60
N ASP A 209 -11.62 9.79 -38.89
CA ASP A 209 -10.65 10.24 -39.89
C ASP A 209 -9.14 9.98 -39.59
N ARG A 210 -8.61 8.97 -40.23
CA ARG A 210 -7.20 8.91 -40.61
C ARG A 210 -7.05 9.50 -41.99
N THR A 211 -6.54 10.72 -42.11
CA THR A 211 -5.90 11.18 -43.32
C THR A 211 -4.60 10.38 -43.51
N PRO A 212 -4.33 9.87 -44.73
CA PRO A 212 -3.08 9.19 -45.01
C PRO A 212 -1.95 10.21 -45.11
N CYS A 213 -0.83 9.96 -44.41
CA CYS A 213 0.43 10.60 -44.74
C CYS A 213 0.88 10.07 -46.07
N SER A 214 0.94 10.95 -47.07
CA SER A 214 1.60 10.73 -48.35
C SER A 214 3.06 11.14 -48.26
N ASP A 215 3.92 10.26 -48.76
CA ASP A 215 5.33 10.37 -49.15
C ASP A 215 6.35 10.70 -48.05
#